data_93540b5d8969f45ad51bff895be5934f
#
_entry.id   93540b5d8969f45ad51bff895be5934f
#
_cell.length_a   1.000
_cell.length_b   1.000
_cell.length_c   1.000
_cell.angle_alpha   90.00
_cell.angle_beta   90.00
_cell.angle_gamma   90.00
#
_symmetry.space_group_name_H-M   'P 1'
#
loop_
_entity.id
_entity.type
_entity.pdbx_description
1 polymer ?
#
loop_
_entity_poly.entity_id
_entity_poly.type
_entity_poly.pdbx_seq_one_letter_code
_entity_poly.pdbx_strand_id
1 'polypeptide(L)'
;MKNVLALSLLLFSLSAAAQCDSVSEINVQIVELAKKKLGKKVDRGECWDLAKYVLDETGANWDGFLKFGMALKKGECVMPGDIIQFDKLKTVMVVNGLKTSESFPQHTAIVYEVKNADELVLIHQNTGYTGKKVGTSTFKFSTITTGKYTIYRPIAH
;
A
#
# COMPACT_ATOMS: atom_id res chain seq x y z
N MET A 1 -0.70 -45.71 -49.65
CA MET A 1 -0.81 -45.45 -48.23
C MET A 1 -0.23 -44.05 -47.98
N LYS A 2 -1.11 -43.05 -47.71
CA LYS A 2 -0.67 -41.62 -47.53
C LYS A 2 -0.66 -41.36 -46.03
N ASN A 3 0.52 -41.12 -45.47
CA ASN A 3 0.71 -40.70 -44.07
C ASN A 3 0.46 -39.19 -44.00
N VAL A 4 -0.59 -38.80 -43.29
CA VAL A 4 -0.91 -37.44 -42.92
C VAL A 4 -0.25 -37.17 -41.55
N LEU A 5 0.83 -36.37 -41.57
CA LEU A 5 1.48 -35.91 -40.34
C LEU A 5 0.68 -34.73 -39.80
N ALA A 6 -0.03 -34.93 -38.71
CA ALA A 6 -0.75 -33.87 -38.03
C ALA A 6 0.25 -33.07 -37.15
N LEU A 7 0.56 -31.83 -37.58
CA LEU A 7 1.39 -30.89 -36.84
C LEU A 7 0.53 -30.19 -35.78
N SER A 8 0.67 -30.62 -34.52
CA SER A 8 0.02 -30.02 -33.37
C SER A 8 0.70 -28.70 -32.99
N LEU A 9 0.07 -27.56 -33.29
CA LEU A 9 0.53 -26.23 -32.84
C LEU A 9 0.16 -26.08 -31.36
N LEU A 10 1.15 -26.17 -30.46
CA LEU A 10 1.02 -25.75 -29.05
C LEU A 10 1.01 -24.22 -29.01
N LEU A 11 -0.17 -23.62 -28.80
CA LEU A 11 -0.31 -22.21 -28.46
C LEU A 11 0.15 -21.99 -27.01
N PHE A 12 1.37 -21.54 -26.84
CA PHE A 12 1.82 -20.98 -25.55
C PHE A 12 1.13 -19.64 -25.34
N SER A 13 0.11 -19.62 -24.48
CA SER A 13 -0.44 -18.37 -23.96
C SER A 13 0.61 -17.73 -23.04
N LEU A 14 1.35 -16.73 -23.50
CA LEU A 14 2.11 -15.85 -22.64
C LEU A 14 1.10 -15.05 -21.81
N SER A 15 0.92 -15.42 -20.56
CA SER A 15 0.29 -14.55 -19.56
C SER A 15 1.23 -13.35 -19.38
N ALA A 16 0.90 -12.22 -20.00
CA ALA A 16 1.56 -10.96 -19.71
C ALA A 16 1.22 -10.61 -18.26
N ALA A 17 2.12 -10.94 -17.33
CA ALA A 17 2.11 -10.33 -16.01
C ALA A 17 2.21 -8.82 -16.25
N ALA A 18 1.21 -8.06 -15.78
CA ALA A 18 1.26 -6.61 -15.86
C ALA A 18 2.57 -6.16 -15.18
N GLN A 19 3.52 -5.73 -15.98
CA GLN A 19 4.78 -5.19 -15.48
C GLN A 19 4.45 -3.83 -14.88
N CYS A 20 4.66 -3.69 -13.56
CA CYS A 20 4.48 -2.42 -12.90
C CYS A 20 5.48 -1.40 -13.48
N ASP A 21 4.99 -0.22 -13.81
CA ASP A 21 5.83 0.90 -14.22
C ASP A 21 6.86 1.25 -13.13
N SER A 22 7.86 2.04 -13.48
CA SER A 22 8.82 2.53 -12.49
C SER A 22 8.13 3.40 -11.44
N VAL A 23 8.60 3.31 -10.20
CA VAL A 23 8.12 4.19 -9.11
C VAL A 23 8.37 5.65 -9.47
N SER A 24 7.35 6.49 -9.36
CA SER A 24 7.46 7.92 -9.70
C SER A 24 8.40 8.64 -8.73
N GLU A 25 9.01 9.74 -9.17
CA GLU A 25 9.92 10.54 -8.34
C GLU A 25 9.23 11.05 -7.06
N ILE A 26 7.98 11.49 -7.15
CA ILE A 26 7.21 11.95 -5.98
C ILE A 26 6.99 10.83 -4.97
N ASN A 27 6.72 9.61 -5.43
CA ASN A 27 6.59 8.45 -4.55
C ASN A 27 7.91 8.12 -3.83
N VAL A 28 9.04 8.21 -4.53
CA VAL A 28 10.38 8.02 -3.94
C VAL A 28 10.62 9.07 -2.85
N GLN A 29 10.34 10.34 -3.11
CA GLN A 29 10.51 11.43 -2.14
C GLN A 29 9.62 11.22 -0.91
N ILE A 30 8.37 10.78 -1.09
CA ILE A 30 7.42 10.47 0.00
C ILE A 30 8.01 9.40 0.93
N VAL A 31 8.52 8.30 0.36
CA VAL A 31 9.14 7.21 1.14
C VAL A 31 10.33 7.72 1.94
N GLU A 32 11.23 8.50 1.31
CA GLU A 32 12.42 9.02 1.98
C GLU A 32 12.07 10.01 3.11
N LEU A 33 11.06 10.87 2.91
CA LEU A 33 10.59 11.78 3.95
C LEU A 33 9.96 11.01 5.12
N ALA A 34 9.12 10.03 4.84
CA ALA A 34 8.50 9.20 5.88
C ALA A 34 9.57 8.43 6.67
N LYS A 35 10.57 7.84 5.99
CA LYS A 35 11.69 7.12 6.60
C LYS A 35 12.49 7.98 7.58
N LYS A 36 12.74 9.26 7.26
CA LYS A 36 13.42 10.20 8.16
C LYS A 36 12.66 10.47 9.47
N LYS A 37 11.37 10.12 9.53
CA LYS A 37 10.52 10.27 10.72
C LYS A 37 10.40 9.01 11.57
N LEU A 38 11.00 7.89 11.19
CA LEU A 38 10.98 6.65 11.99
C LEU A 38 11.41 6.93 13.45
N GLY A 39 10.63 6.39 14.38
CA GLY A 39 10.83 6.58 15.83
C GLY A 39 10.43 7.95 16.38
N LYS A 40 10.04 8.90 15.51
CA LYS A 40 9.64 10.26 15.90
C LYS A 40 8.11 10.40 15.82
N LYS A 41 7.57 11.35 16.59
CA LYS A 41 6.19 11.80 16.46
C LYS A 41 6.13 12.92 15.43
N VAL A 42 5.20 12.82 14.46
CA VAL A 42 4.88 13.88 13.50
C VAL A 42 3.61 14.58 13.99
N ASP A 43 3.67 15.89 14.14
CA ASP A 43 2.59 16.77 14.61
C ASP A 43 1.88 16.22 15.87
N ARG A 44 0.57 16.03 15.85
CA ARG A 44 -0.23 15.49 16.97
C ARG A 44 0.01 14.01 17.22
N GLY A 45 0.59 13.29 16.25
CA GLY A 45 0.82 11.86 16.29
C GLY A 45 -0.37 11.05 15.79
N GLU A 46 -1.28 11.66 15.03
CA GLU A 46 -2.37 10.94 14.37
C GLU A 46 -1.89 10.31 13.05
N CYS A 47 -2.53 9.23 12.62
CA CYS A 47 -2.12 8.51 11.41
C CYS A 47 -2.09 9.40 10.15
N TRP A 48 -3.04 10.32 10.06
CA TRP A 48 -3.15 11.28 8.98
C TRP A 48 -2.01 12.31 8.93
N ASP A 49 -1.45 12.68 10.09
CA ASP A 49 -0.43 13.74 10.20
C ASP A 49 0.84 13.38 9.43
N LEU A 50 1.23 12.09 9.38
CA LEU A 50 2.38 11.65 8.60
C LEU A 50 2.13 11.78 7.09
N ALA A 51 0.95 11.35 6.62
CA ALA A 51 0.58 11.49 5.21
C ALA A 51 0.53 12.96 4.79
N LYS A 52 -0.13 13.80 5.60
CA LYS A 52 -0.14 15.26 5.39
C LYS A 52 1.29 15.82 5.27
N TYR A 53 2.15 15.48 6.21
CA TYR A 53 3.52 15.97 6.22
C TYR A 53 4.26 15.65 4.91
N VAL A 54 4.25 14.39 4.47
CA VAL A 54 5.00 14.01 3.27
C VAL A 54 4.40 14.58 1.99
N LEU A 55 3.07 14.70 1.91
CA LEU A 55 2.39 15.25 0.75
C LEU A 55 2.62 16.76 0.62
N ASP A 56 2.57 17.49 1.73
CA ASP A 56 2.85 18.93 1.72
C ASP A 56 4.33 19.21 1.37
N GLU A 57 5.29 18.47 1.97
CA GLU A 57 6.72 18.64 1.69
C GLU A 57 7.10 18.31 0.24
N THR A 58 6.37 17.39 -0.40
CA THR A 58 6.62 17.01 -1.81
C THR A 58 5.84 17.89 -2.79
N GLY A 59 4.96 18.77 -2.33
CA GLY A 59 4.07 19.53 -3.19
C GLY A 59 3.11 18.66 -3.98
N ALA A 60 2.67 17.53 -3.40
CA ALA A 60 1.71 16.65 -4.03
C ALA A 60 0.34 17.32 -4.19
N ASN A 61 -0.34 17.00 -5.30
CA ASN A 61 -1.71 17.45 -5.50
C ASN A 61 -2.68 16.51 -4.75
N TRP A 62 -3.29 17.00 -3.66
CA TRP A 62 -4.25 16.29 -2.83
C TRP A 62 -5.30 17.24 -2.25
N ASP A 63 -6.42 16.73 -1.72
CA ASP A 63 -7.55 17.58 -1.30
C ASP A 63 -7.40 18.19 0.10
N GLY A 64 -6.28 17.97 0.77
CA GLY A 64 -6.06 18.42 2.14
C GLY A 64 -6.86 17.63 3.19
N PHE A 65 -7.53 16.53 2.78
CA PHE A 65 -8.36 15.73 3.68
C PHE A 65 -8.13 14.22 3.53
N LEU A 66 -8.87 13.50 2.71
CA LEU A 66 -8.78 12.04 2.61
C LEU A 66 -8.60 11.52 1.17
N LYS A 67 -8.40 12.39 0.20
CA LYS A 67 -8.04 12.03 -1.17
C LYS A 67 -6.59 12.43 -1.41
N PHE A 68 -5.71 11.45 -1.34
CA PHE A 68 -4.26 11.65 -1.33
C PHE A 68 -3.62 11.62 -2.72
N GLY A 69 -4.40 11.91 -3.77
CA GLY A 69 -4.02 11.86 -5.16
C GLY A 69 -5.03 11.06 -5.98
N MET A 70 -4.56 10.30 -6.98
CA MET A 70 -5.39 9.46 -7.84
C MET A 70 -5.69 8.12 -7.16
N ALA A 71 -6.98 7.79 -7.01
CA ALA A 71 -7.39 6.49 -6.48
C ALA A 71 -7.04 5.38 -7.49
N LEU A 72 -6.34 4.34 -7.04
CA LEU A 72 -6.03 3.18 -7.86
C LEU A 72 -7.27 2.31 -8.06
N LYS A 73 -7.42 1.80 -9.28
CA LYS A 73 -8.44 0.80 -9.62
C LYS A 73 -7.98 -0.60 -9.21
N LYS A 74 -8.93 -1.51 -9.08
CA LYS A 74 -8.63 -2.92 -8.82
C LYS A 74 -7.73 -3.49 -9.92
N GLY A 75 -6.62 -4.10 -9.52
CA GLY A 75 -5.64 -4.69 -10.44
C GLY A 75 -4.53 -3.75 -10.90
N GLU A 76 -4.60 -2.46 -10.55
CA GLU A 76 -3.45 -1.56 -10.75
C GLU A 76 -2.34 -1.85 -9.74
N CYS A 77 -1.10 -1.67 -10.18
CA CYS A 77 0.07 -1.92 -9.35
C CYS A 77 0.14 -0.96 -8.16
N VAL A 78 0.26 -1.52 -6.97
CA VAL A 78 0.63 -0.76 -5.76
C VAL A 78 2.13 -0.53 -5.76
N MET A 79 2.56 0.67 -5.41
CA MET A 79 3.98 1.05 -5.38
C MET A 79 4.37 1.64 -4.02
N PRO A 80 5.65 1.56 -3.64
CA PRO A 80 6.15 2.36 -2.51
C PRO A 80 5.81 3.83 -2.71
N GLY A 81 5.41 4.51 -1.64
CA GLY A 81 4.96 5.90 -1.66
C GLY A 81 3.46 6.09 -1.94
N ASP A 82 2.74 5.05 -2.36
CA ASP A 82 1.27 5.12 -2.40
C ASP A 82 0.70 5.27 -0.98
N ILE A 83 -0.44 5.95 -0.87
CA ILE A 83 -1.13 6.16 0.42
C ILE A 83 -2.32 5.22 0.49
N ILE A 84 -2.41 4.44 1.56
CA ILE A 84 -3.56 3.57 1.82
C ILE A 84 -4.43 4.16 2.93
N GLN A 85 -5.72 4.32 2.64
CA GLN A 85 -6.75 4.76 3.57
C GLN A 85 -7.65 3.58 3.92
N PHE A 86 -7.73 3.25 5.20
CA PHE A 86 -8.64 2.23 5.76
C PHE A 86 -9.92 2.88 6.27
N ASP A 87 -11.05 2.20 6.06
CA ASP A 87 -12.37 2.56 6.60
C ASP A 87 -13.02 1.33 7.21
N LYS A 88 -13.20 1.35 8.55
CA LYS A 88 -13.79 0.27 9.35
C LYS A 88 -13.17 -1.10 9.06
N LEU A 89 -11.88 -1.10 8.71
CA LEU A 89 -11.16 -2.31 8.35
C LEU A 89 -10.84 -3.14 9.58
N LYS A 90 -11.02 -4.45 9.47
CA LYS A 90 -10.56 -5.44 10.45
C LYS A 90 -9.75 -6.50 9.74
N THR A 91 -8.64 -6.88 10.38
CA THR A 91 -7.80 -7.98 9.94
C THR A 91 -7.73 -9.06 11.00
N VAL A 92 -7.53 -10.29 10.56
CA VAL A 92 -7.26 -11.43 11.45
C VAL A 92 -6.09 -12.21 10.88
N MET A 93 -5.07 -12.37 11.71
CA MET A 93 -3.88 -13.15 11.37
C MET A 93 -3.73 -14.29 12.38
N VAL A 94 -3.30 -15.45 11.90
CA VAL A 94 -2.94 -16.58 12.75
C VAL A 94 -1.45 -16.84 12.58
N VAL A 95 -0.69 -16.69 13.66
CA VAL A 95 0.75 -16.94 13.69
C VAL A 95 1.03 -17.96 14.79
N ASN A 96 1.61 -19.09 14.45
CA ASN A 96 1.91 -20.18 15.39
C ASN A 96 0.70 -20.61 16.22
N GLY A 97 -0.49 -20.65 15.62
CA GLY A 97 -1.75 -21.01 16.28
C GLY A 97 -2.37 -19.88 17.12
N LEU A 98 -1.70 -18.75 17.29
CA LEU A 98 -2.22 -17.59 17.97
C LEU A 98 -2.97 -16.69 16.98
N LYS A 99 -4.23 -16.41 17.30
CA LYS A 99 -5.08 -15.51 16.51
C LYS A 99 -4.92 -14.08 17.03
N THR A 100 -4.42 -13.20 16.19
CA THR A 100 -4.35 -11.76 16.43
C THR A 100 -5.32 -11.04 15.53
N SER A 101 -5.96 -9.99 16.03
CA SER A 101 -6.86 -9.15 15.25
C SER A 101 -6.51 -7.68 15.44
N GLU A 102 -6.58 -6.93 14.35
CA GLU A 102 -6.43 -5.47 14.37
C GLU A 102 -7.71 -4.83 13.85
N SER A 103 -8.00 -3.63 14.33
CA SER A 103 -9.14 -2.83 13.89
C SER A 103 -8.69 -1.42 13.57
N PHE A 104 -9.01 -0.98 12.38
CA PHE A 104 -8.73 0.35 11.86
C PHE A 104 -10.05 1.05 11.54
N PRO A 105 -10.70 1.73 12.52
CA PRO A 105 -11.96 2.45 12.26
C PRO A 105 -11.79 3.46 11.14
N GLN A 106 -10.73 4.24 11.19
CA GLN A 106 -10.24 5.12 10.15
C GLN A 106 -8.73 5.25 10.33
N HIS A 107 -7.95 4.88 9.31
CA HIS A 107 -6.49 4.89 9.44
C HIS A 107 -5.84 5.16 8.10
N THR A 108 -4.77 5.95 8.13
CA THR A 108 -3.97 6.31 6.96
C THR A 108 -2.56 5.76 7.15
N ALA A 109 -2.02 5.13 6.11
CA ALA A 109 -0.65 4.65 6.08
C ALA A 109 -0.01 4.91 4.71
N ILE A 110 1.31 4.90 4.66
CA ILE A 110 2.09 5.02 3.43
C ILE A 110 2.65 3.63 3.11
N VAL A 111 2.58 3.19 1.88
CA VAL A 111 3.23 1.97 1.42
C VAL A 111 4.75 2.20 1.44
N TYR A 112 5.45 1.53 2.34
CA TYR A 112 6.89 1.62 2.46
C TYR A 112 7.61 0.65 1.52
N GLU A 113 7.08 -0.58 1.43
CA GLU A 113 7.61 -1.63 0.58
C GLU A 113 6.48 -2.53 0.09
N VAL A 114 6.58 -3.01 -1.14
CA VAL A 114 5.69 -4.05 -1.71
C VAL A 114 6.47 -5.36 -1.73
N LYS A 115 6.10 -6.31 -0.89
CA LYS A 115 6.73 -7.65 -0.85
C LYS A 115 6.22 -8.54 -1.98
N ASN A 116 4.92 -8.51 -2.20
CA ASN A 116 4.23 -9.25 -3.26
C ASN A 116 2.79 -8.70 -3.40
N ALA A 117 1.95 -9.34 -4.22
CA ALA A 117 0.57 -8.91 -4.45
C ALA A 117 -0.34 -8.95 -3.21
N ASP A 118 0.02 -9.72 -2.17
CA ASP A 118 -0.76 -9.84 -0.92
C ASP A 118 -0.13 -9.07 0.25
N GLU A 119 1.17 -8.82 0.23
CA GLU A 119 1.90 -8.35 1.40
C GLU A 119 2.63 -7.03 1.15
N LEU A 120 2.32 -6.04 2.00
CA LEU A 120 2.94 -4.73 2.04
C LEU A 120 3.65 -4.52 3.38
N VAL A 121 4.70 -3.72 3.39
CA VAL A 121 5.18 -3.05 4.60
C VAL A 121 4.63 -1.63 4.57
N LEU A 122 3.92 -1.25 5.61
CA LEU A 122 3.37 0.09 5.79
C LEU A 122 4.23 0.90 6.75
N ILE A 123 4.39 2.20 6.48
CA ILE A 123 4.95 3.16 7.43
C ILE A 123 3.84 4.12 7.86
N HIS A 124 3.63 4.23 9.16
CA HIS A 124 2.52 4.96 9.74
C HIS A 124 2.79 5.31 11.20
N GLN A 125 1.91 6.04 11.83
CA GLN A 125 1.90 6.31 13.28
C GLN A 125 0.48 6.15 13.83
N ASN A 126 0.35 6.22 15.16
CA ASN A 126 -0.91 6.00 15.88
C ASN A 126 -1.44 4.57 15.71
N THR A 127 -0.59 3.60 15.96
CA THR A 127 -0.94 2.17 15.96
C THR A 127 -0.78 1.56 17.35
N GLY A 128 -1.34 0.38 17.56
CA GLY A 128 -1.15 -0.38 18.81
C GLY A 128 0.32 -0.74 19.08
N TYR A 129 1.15 -0.84 18.04
CA TYR A 129 2.56 -1.22 18.18
C TYR A 129 3.50 -0.04 18.39
N THR A 130 3.27 1.06 17.68
CA THR A 130 4.20 2.21 17.68
C THR A 130 3.69 3.36 18.54
N GLY A 131 2.46 3.30 19.00
CA GLY A 131 1.79 4.43 19.64
C GLY A 131 1.78 5.62 18.67
N LYS A 132 2.04 6.81 19.19
CA LYS A 132 2.05 8.05 18.40
C LYS A 132 3.37 8.32 17.65
N LYS A 133 4.27 7.35 17.58
CA LYS A 133 5.53 7.47 16.82
C LYS A 133 5.40 6.77 15.48
N VAL A 134 6.14 7.27 14.49
CA VAL A 134 6.24 6.63 13.19
C VAL A 134 6.99 5.30 13.32
N GLY A 135 6.39 4.25 12.78
CA GLY A 135 6.99 2.93 12.71
C GLY A 135 6.47 2.17 11.51
N THR A 136 6.88 0.93 11.38
CA THR A 136 6.46 0.06 10.27
C THR A 136 5.70 -1.16 10.79
N SER A 137 4.78 -1.65 9.97
CA SER A 137 4.11 -2.94 10.20
C SER A 137 3.87 -3.67 8.88
N THR A 138 3.79 -4.99 8.95
CA THR A 138 3.38 -5.81 7.80
C THR A 138 1.86 -5.83 7.71
N PHE A 139 1.34 -5.66 6.50
CA PHE A 139 -0.06 -5.73 6.16
C PHE A 139 -0.29 -6.75 5.05
N LYS A 140 -1.31 -7.61 5.21
CA LYS A 140 -1.69 -8.59 4.19
C LYS A 140 -3.15 -8.44 3.81
N PHE A 141 -3.42 -8.28 2.52
CA PHE A 141 -4.80 -8.17 2.02
C PHE A 141 -5.63 -9.41 2.33
N SER A 142 -5.03 -10.60 2.30
CA SER A 142 -5.68 -11.87 2.63
C SER A 142 -6.18 -11.97 4.07
N THR A 143 -5.70 -11.12 4.98
CA THR A 143 -6.13 -11.10 6.38
C THR A 143 -7.36 -10.25 6.64
N ILE A 144 -7.84 -9.50 5.65
CA ILE A 144 -9.01 -8.63 5.77
C ILE A 144 -10.26 -9.48 5.97
N THR A 145 -11.02 -9.18 7.02
CA THR A 145 -12.29 -9.84 7.32
C THR A 145 -13.50 -8.95 7.07
N THR A 146 -13.34 -7.64 7.30
CA THR A 146 -14.39 -6.63 7.08
C THR A 146 -13.79 -5.27 6.78
N GLY A 147 -14.64 -4.35 6.30
CA GLY A 147 -14.25 -2.97 6.04
C GLY A 147 -13.78 -2.75 4.59
N LYS A 148 -13.21 -1.58 4.37
CA LYS A 148 -12.77 -1.15 3.03
C LYS A 148 -11.40 -0.49 3.12
N TYR A 149 -10.72 -0.44 2.00
CA TYR A 149 -9.52 0.38 1.81
C TYR A 149 -9.54 1.04 0.43
N THR A 150 -8.86 2.14 0.32
CA THR A 150 -8.57 2.80 -0.95
C THR A 150 -7.09 3.10 -1.00
N ILE A 151 -6.44 2.80 -2.11
CA ILE A 151 -5.05 3.14 -2.33
C ILE A 151 -5.02 4.34 -3.28
N TYR A 152 -4.25 5.34 -2.93
CA TYR A 152 -4.06 6.55 -3.71
C TYR A 152 -2.62 6.64 -4.17
N ARG A 153 -2.42 6.98 -5.43
CA ARG A 153 -1.12 7.36 -5.95
C ARG A 153 -0.98 8.89 -5.90
N PRO A 154 -0.02 9.40 -5.12
CA PRO A 154 0.31 10.81 -5.15
C PRO A 154 0.71 11.25 -6.56
N ILE A 155 0.26 12.44 -6.94
CA ILE A 155 0.59 13.06 -8.22
C ILE A 155 1.19 14.44 -7.97
N ALA A 156 2.14 14.84 -8.81
CA ALA A 156 2.68 16.19 -8.79
C ALA A 156 1.62 17.21 -9.26
N HIS A 157 1.78 18.46 -8.84
CA HIS A 157 0.98 19.58 -9.36
C HIS A 157 1.24 19.81 -10.84
#